data_30ff4c11cf17670f7fa1e8bff2e3fb11
#
_entry.id   30ff4c11cf17670f7fa1e8bff2e3fb11
#
_cell.length_a   1.000
_cell.length_b   1.000
_cell.length_c   1.000
_cell.angle_alpha   90.00
_cell.angle_beta   90.00
_cell.angle_gamma   90.00
#
_symmetry.space_group_name_H-M   'P 1'
#
loop_
_entity.id
_entity.type
_entity.pdbx_description
1 polymer ?
#
loop_
_entity_poly.entity_id
_entity_poly.type
_entity_poly.pdbx_seq_one_letter_code
_entity_poly.pdbx_strand_id
1 'polypeptide(L)'
;DSQDFAAKVFHADKTYFVLNGSSASNRVVTNALLTPGDLVLYDRNNHKSVAIGALIQAGATPVYLETARNPYGFIGGIDAHCFDEMYLRQLAAERDPEKAKQPRPFRLAVIQLDTYDGTLYNARYVVDRIGHLCDYILFDSAWAGYEQFIPMLKDSSPLLLDLGKDDPGIFVVQSVHKQQAGFSQTS
;
A
#
# COMPACT_ATOMS: atom_id res chain seq x y z
N ASP A 1 -17.33 -13.82 14.81
CA ASP A 1 -16.41 -14.91 14.43
C ASP A 1 -14.94 -14.47 14.61
N SER A 2 -13.96 -15.30 14.18
CA SER A 2 -12.54 -14.99 14.35
C SER A 2 -12.09 -13.77 13.54
N GLN A 3 -12.66 -13.53 12.37
CA GLN A 3 -12.38 -12.35 11.54
C GLN A 3 -12.93 -11.08 12.19
N ASP A 4 -14.13 -11.13 12.79
CA ASP A 4 -14.69 -9.99 13.54
C ASP A 4 -13.84 -9.66 14.77
N PHE A 5 -13.32 -10.70 15.44
CA PHE A 5 -12.42 -10.51 16.57
C PHE A 5 -11.10 -9.87 16.12
N ALA A 6 -10.51 -10.35 15.04
CA ALA A 6 -9.30 -9.76 14.47
C ALA A 6 -9.53 -8.31 14.03
N ALA A 7 -10.64 -8.02 13.36
CA ALA A 7 -11.00 -6.65 12.98
C ALA A 7 -11.03 -5.71 14.21
N LYS A 8 -11.67 -6.17 15.29
CA LYS A 8 -11.72 -5.39 16.54
C LYS A 8 -10.32 -5.16 17.16
N VAL A 9 -9.46 -6.18 17.16
CA VAL A 9 -8.10 -6.09 17.73
C VAL A 9 -7.22 -5.16 16.91
N PHE A 10 -7.34 -5.22 15.59
CA PHE A 10 -6.52 -4.43 14.67
C PHE A 10 -7.16 -3.09 14.27
N HIS A 11 -8.28 -2.71 14.87
CA HIS A 11 -9.01 -1.46 14.57
C HIS A 11 -9.40 -1.31 13.09
N ALA A 12 -9.69 -2.44 12.43
CA ALA A 12 -10.17 -2.45 11.06
C ALA A 12 -11.71 -2.56 11.02
N ASP A 13 -12.35 -1.98 10.01
CA ASP A 13 -13.79 -2.16 9.77
C ASP A 13 -14.12 -3.62 9.44
N LYS A 14 -13.21 -4.28 8.71
CA LYS A 14 -13.29 -5.70 8.35
C LYS A 14 -11.90 -6.33 8.23
N THR A 15 -11.83 -7.61 8.58
CA THR A 15 -10.66 -8.45 8.38
C THR A 15 -11.05 -9.72 7.63
N TYR A 16 -10.20 -10.16 6.73
CA TYR A 16 -10.34 -11.40 5.96
C TYR A 16 -9.10 -12.26 6.13
N PHE A 17 -9.28 -13.51 6.53
CA PHE A 17 -8.16 -14.48 6.56
C PHE A 17 -7.96 -15.09 5.18
N VAL A 18 -6.74 -15.03 4.69
CA VAL A 18 -6.35 -15.57 3.40
C VAL A 18 -5.29 -16.65 3.57
N LEU A 19 -5.57 -17.87 3.13
CA LEU A 19 -4.75 -19.04 3.43
C LEU A 19 -3.50 -19.20 2.55
N ASN A 20 -3.40 -18.44 1.46
CA ASN A 20 -2.26 -18.53 0.54
C ASN A 20 -1.28 -17.34 0.70
N GLY A 21 -1.22 -16.77 1.91
CA GLY A 21 -0.32 -15.71 2.31
C GLY A 21 -0.60 -14.35 1.66
N SER A 22 0.13 -13.32 2.06
CA SER A 22 -0.02 -11.96 1.57
C SER A 22 0.11 -11.81 0.05
N SER A 23 0.78 -12.75 -0.63
CA SER A 23 0.82 -12.78 -2.09
C SER A 23 -0.57 -12.99 -2.70
N ALA A 24 -1.40 -13.82 -2.08
CA ALA A 24 -2.80 -14.00 -2.52
C ALA A 24 -3.64 -12.79 -2.10
N SER A 25 -3.47 -12.28 -0.89
CA SER A 25 -4.18 -11.08 -0.40
C SER A 25 -3.94 -9.87 -1.29
N ASN A 26 -2.68 -9.60 -1.64
CA ASN A 26 -2.32 -8.51 -2.57
C ASN A 26 -3.03 -8.65 -3.92
N ARG A 27 -3.07 -9.87 -4.48
CA ARG A 27 -3.79 -10.12 -5.75
C ARG A 27 -5.29 -9.98 -5.62
N VAL A 28 -5.88 -10.42 -4.52
CA VAL A 28 -7.31 -10.23 -4.25
C VAL A 28 -7.66 -8.75 -4.23
N VAL A 29 -6.94 -7.94 -3.45
CA VAL A 29 -7.19 -6.50 -3.36
C VAL A 29 -7.00 -5.81 -4.71
N THR A 30 -5.89 -6.05 -5.39
CA THR A 30 -5.61 -5.40 -6.68
C THR A 30 -6.61 -5.77 -7.77
N ASN A 31 -7.03 -7.05 -7.85
CA ASN A 31 -8.04 -7.47 -8.82
C ASN A 31 -9.46 -7.01 -8.46
N ALA A 32 -9.75 -6.77 -7.20
CA ALA A 32 -11.05 -6.23 -6.77
C ALA A 32 -11.21 -4.73 -7.08
N LEU A 33 -10.11 -3.98 -7.10
CA LEU A 33 -10.15 -2.52 -7.21
C LEU A 33 -9.80 -1.98 -8.60
N LEU A 34 -8.98 -2.71 -9.38
CA LEU A 34 -8.40 -2.22 -10.62
C LEU A 34 -9.05 -2.80 -11.85
N THR A 35 -9.17 -1.97 -12.87
CA THR A 35 -9.59 -2.33 -14.22
C THR A 35 -8.55 -1.85 -15.24
N PRO A 36 -8.58 -2.38 -16.49
CA PRO A 36 -7.65 -1.96 -17.51
C PRO A 36 -7.63 -0.44 -17.72
N GLY A 37 -6.44 0.13 -17.71
CA GLY A 37 -6.23 1.57 -17.89
C GLY A 37 -6.29 2.40 -16.61
N ASP A 38 -6.69 1.85 -15.46
CA ASP A 38 -6.57 2.58 -14.20
C ASP A 38 -5.11 2.92 -13.90
N LEU A 39 -4.86 4.13 -13.39
CA LEU A 39 -3.53 4.49 -12.93
C LEU A 39 -3.31 3.94 -11.53
N VAL A 40 -2.22 3.20 -11.36
CA VAL A 40 -1.77 2.71 -10.05
C VAL A 40 -0.43 3.34 -9.70
N LEU A 41 -0.41 4.06 -8.58
CA LEU A 41 0.82 4.57 -8.01
C LEU A 41 1.57 3.42 -7.35
N TYR A 42 2.80 3.18 -7.76
CA TYR A 42 3.47 1.93 -7.48
C TYR A 42 4.88 2.17 -6.91
N ASP A 43 5.06 1.79 -5.65
CA ASP A 43 6.37 1.80 -5.02
C ASP A 43 7.27 0.72 -5.64
N ARG A 44 8.43 1.10 -6.08
CA ARG A 44 9.41 0.19 -6.71
C ARG A 44 9.89 -0.96 -5.81
N ASN A 45 9.72 -0.85 -4.50
CA ASN A 45 10.01 -1.91 -3.54
C ASN A 45 8.90 -2.96 -3.41
N ASN A 46 7.76 -2.76 -4.05
CA ASN A 46 6.63 -3.66 -3.91
C ASN A 46 6.96 -5.09 -4.31
N HIS A 47 6.37 -6.01 -3.56
CA HIS A 47 6.49 -7.44 -3.84
C HIS A 47 5.89 -7.79 -5.22
N LYS A 48 6.49 -8.77 -5.91
CA LYS A 48 6.04 -9.22 -7.24
C LYS A 48 4.56 -9.59 -7.33
N SER A 49 3.93 -10.02 -6.23
CA SER A 49 2.49 -10.35 -6.21
C SER A 49 1.61 -9.16 -6.55
N VAL A 50 2.01 -7.95 -6.17
CA VAL A 50 1.30 -6.72 -6.50
C VAL A 50 1.42 -6.44 -8.00
N ALA A 51 2.62 -6.54 -8.56
CA ALA A 51 2.83 -6.37 -10.00
C ALA A 51 2.00 -7.39 -10.82
N ILE A 52 1.99 -8.66 -10.40
CA ILE A 52 1.18 -9.69 -11.06
C ILE A 52 -0.31 -9.34 -11.00
N GLY A 53 -0.82 -8.99 -9.82
CA GLY A 53 -2.24 -8.65 -9.63
C GLY A 53 -2.64 -7.36 -10.36
N ALA A 54 -1.94 -6.27 -10.12
CA ALA A 54 -2.31 -4.95 -10.62
C ALA A 54 -2.01 -4.78 -12.12
N LEU A 55 -0.81 -5.16 -12.56
CA LEU A 55 -0.34 -4.83 -13.90
C LEU A 55 -0.67 -5.92 -14.92
N ILE A 56 -0.47 -7.19 -14.56
CA ILE A 56 -0.66 -8.31 -15.49
C ILE A 56 -2.11 -8.79 -15.52
N GLN A 57 -2.70 -9.03 -14.34
CA GLN A 57 -4.06 -9.58 -14.25
C GLN A 57 -5.13 -8.50 -14.44
N ALA A 58 -5.03 -7.37 -13.75
CA ALA A 58 -6.00 -6.28 -13.84
C ALA A 58 -5.76 -5.33 -15.03
N GLY A 59 -4.56 -5.32 -15.60
CA GLY A 59 -4.22 -4.46 -16.75
C GLY A 59 -4.11 -2.97 -16.42
N ALA A 60 -3.82 -2.63 -15.15
CA ALA A 60 -3.63 -1.26 -14.74
C ALA A 60 -2.31 -0.69 -15.28
N THR A 61 -2.25 0.63 -15.40
CA THR A 61 -1.08 1.37 -15.87
C THR A 61 -0.26 1.87 -14.68
N PRO A 62 1.01 1.47 -14.52
CA PRO A 62 1.80 1.87 -13.39
C PRO A 62 2.37 3.28 -13.54
N VAL A 63 2.35 4.03 -12.43
CA VAL A 63 3.13 5.25 -12.20
C VAL A 63 4.10 4.94 -11.06
N TYR A 64 5.39 4.93 -11.34
CA TYR A 64 6.37 4.45 -10.38
C TYR A 64 6.87 5.55 -9.44
N LEU A 65 6.88 5.26 -8.15
CA LEU A 65 7.64 5.99 -7.14
C LEU A 65 9.05 5.41 -7.10
N GLU A 66 10.03 6.23 -7.42
CA GLU A 66 11.42 5.81 -7.38
C GLU A 66 11.92 5.77 -5.93
N THR A 67 12.74 4.77 -5.65
CA THR A 67 13.38 4.58 -4.35
C THR A 67 14.85 4.98 -4.41
N ALA A 68 15.36 5.52 -3.32
CA ALA A 68 16.77 5.81 -3.19
C ALA A 68 17.62 4.53 -3.32
N ARG A 69 18.85 4.68 -3.78
CA ARG A 69 19.84 3.58 -3.82
C ARG A 69 21.17 4.08 -3.28
N ASN A 70 21.80 3.27 -2.47
CA ASN A 70 23.17 3.58 -2.03
C ASN A 70 24.20 3.15 -3.10
N PRO A 71 25.48 3.53 -2.96
CA PRO A 71 26.52 3.18 -3.93
C PRO A 71 26.72 1.68 -4.15
N TYR A 72 26.28 0.84 -3.22
CA TYR A 72 26.35 -0.63 -3.31
C TYR A 72 25.11 -1.27 -3.94
N GLY A 73 24.12 -0.46 -4.36
CA GLY A 73 22.91 -0.93 -5.01
C GLY A 73 21.77 -1.33 -4.07
N PHE A 74 21.95 -1.18 -2.76
CA PHE A 74 20.85 -1.41 -1.81
C PHE A 74 19.76 -0.37 -1.98
N ILE A 75 18.51 -0.82 -1.94
CA ILE A 75 17.35 0.02 -2.12
C ILE A 75 17.00 0.65 -0.76
N GLY A 76 16.82 1.98 -0.78
CA GLY A 76 16.35 2.76 0.37
C GLY A 76 14.87 3.09 0.28
N GLY A 77 14.45 4.08 1.07
CA GLY A 77 13.10 4.60 1.04
C GLY A 77 12.78 5.45 -0.18
N ILE A 78 11.52 5.82 -0.32
CA ILE A 78 11.05 6.80 -1.29
C ILE A 78 11.43 8.19 -0.78
N ASP A 79 12.07 8.99 -1.60
CA ASP A 79 12.42 10.36 -1.26
C ASP A 79 11.17 11.24 -1.12
N ALA A 80 11.22 12.20 -0.20
CA ALA A 80 10.07 13.05 0.13
C ALA A 80 9.49 13.81 -1.09
N HIS A 81 10.33 14.22 -2.04
CA HIS A 81 9.89 14.91 -3.25
C HIS A 81 9.01 14.02 -4.16
N CYS A 82 9.14 12.70 -4.08
CA CYS A 82 8.30 11.77 -4.84
C CYS A 82 6.85 11.73 -4.37
N PHE A 83 6.56 12.30 -3.18
CA PHE A 83 5.20 12.50 -2.68
C PHE A 83 4.65 13.89 -2.96
N ASP A 84 5.32 14.70 -3.78
CA ASP A 84 4.81 16.01 -4.19
C ASP A 84 3.73 15.87 -5.26
N GLU A 85 2.60 16.57 -5.06
CA GLU A 85 1.45 16.48 -5.96
C GLU A 85 1.79 16.88 -7.40
N MET A 86 2.54 17.96 -7.59
CA MET A 86 2.89 18.41 -8.96
C MET A 86 3.75 17.36 -9.67
N TYR A 87 4.71 16.79 -8.96
CA TYR A 87 5.54 15.70 -9.48
C TYR A 87 4.72 14.48 -9.85
N LEU A 88 3.80 14.04 -8.98
CA LEU A 88 2.93 12.89 -9.22
C LEU A 88 1.97 13.11 -10.39
N ARG A 89 1.40 14.33 -10.51
CA ARG A 89 0.55 14.67 -11.66
C ARG A 89 1.33 14.73 -12.97
N GLN A 90 2.59 15.18 -12.94
CA GLN A 90 3.46 15.11 -14.12
C GLN A 90 3.70 13.66 -14.55
N LEU A 91 4.06 12.79 -13.62
CA LEU A 91 4.24 11.36 -13.93
C LEU A 91 2.94 10.69 -14.42
N ALA A 92 1.81 11.05 -13.85
CA ALA A 92 0.51 10.58 -14.31
C ALA A 92 0.21 11.04 -15.75
N ALA A 93 0.53 12.31 -16.08
CA ALA A 93 0.30 12.86 -17.41
C ALA A 93 1.16 12.20 -18.49
N GLU A 94 2.33 11.68 -18.16
CA GLU A 94 3.15 10.88 -19.08
C GLU A 94 2.48 9.55 -19.47
N ARG A 95 1.53 9.08 -18.66
CA ARG A 95 0.79 7.82 -18.88
C ARG A 95 -0.60 8.07 -19.44
N ASP A 96 -1.34 8.99 -18.84
CA ASP A 96 -2.70 9.38 -19.23
C ASP A 96 -2.93 10.86 -18.87
N PRO A 97 -2.81 11.79 -19.85
CA PRO A 97 -2.99 13.21 -19.61
C PRO A 97 -4.39 13.60 -19.11
N GLU A 98 -5.42 12.83 -19.46
CA GLU A 98 -6.78 13.13 -19.03
C GLU A 98 -7.03 12.69 -17.59
N LYS A 99 -6.54 11.53 -17.22
CA LYS A 99 -6.61 11.08 -15.82
C LYS A 99 -5.79 11.96 -14.89
N ALA A 100 -4.63 12.45 -15.33
CA ALA A 100 -3.79 13.34 -14.55
C ALA A 100 -4.49 14.64 -14.12
N LYS A 101 -5.52 15.09 -14.86
CA LYS A 101 -6.31 16.29 -14.55
C LYS A 101 -7.44 16.02 -13.54
N GLN A 102 -7.77 14.77 -13.29
CA GLN A 102 -8.84 14.40 -12.36
C GLN A 102 -8.47 14.78 -10.91
N PRO A 103 -9.44 15.04 -10.04
CA PRO A 103 -9.17 15.27 -8.62
C PRO A 103 -8.37 14.14 -8.00
N ARG A 104 -8.73 12.87 -8.31
CA ARG A 104 -8.05 11.65 -7.88
C ARG A 104 -7.58 10.87 -9.11
N PRO A 105 -6.36 11.15 -9.61
CA PRO A 105 -5.85 10.50 -10.80
C PRO A 105 -5.54 9.02 -10.59
N PHE A 106 -5.24 8.62 -9.36
CA PHE A 106 -4.85 7.25 -9.04
C PHE A 106 -6.01 6.46 -8.44
N ARG A 107 -6.39 5.37 -9.09
CA ARG A 107 -7.38 4.44 -8.54
C ARG A 107 -6.85 3.76 -7.29
N LEU A 108 -5.57 3.42 -7.27
CA LEU A 108 -4.89 2.75 -6.17
C LEU A 108 -3.46 3.27 -6.05
N ALA A 109 -3.01 3.52 -4.83
CA ALA A 109 -1.59 3.56 -4.50
C ALA A 109 -1.20 2.30 -3.75
N VAL A 110 -0.08 1.69 -4.09
CA VAL A 110 0.47 0.54 -3.36
C VAL A 110 1.80 0.92 -2.76
N ILE A 111 1.86 0.93 -1.45
CA ILE A 111 3.05 1.29 -0.66
C ILE A 111 3.52 0.07 0.12
N GLN A 112 4.77 -0.30 -0.07
CA GLN A 112 5.43 -1.27 0.79
C GLN A 112 5.71 -0.60 2.14
N LEU A 113 4.79 -0.76 3.11
CA LEU A 113 4.86 -0.06 4.39
C LEU A 113 6.16 -0.35 5.13
N ASP A 114 6.57 -1.60 5.09
CA ASP A 114 7.80 -2.08 5.69
C ASP A 114 8.54 -3.01 4.75
N THR A 115 9.84 -2.87 4.70
CA THR A 115 10.70 -3.71 3.87
C THR A 115 11.38 -4.79 4.72
N TYR A 116 11.80 -5.88 4.08
CA TYR A 116 12.48 -6.98 4.80
C TYR A 116 13.84 -6.55 5.42
N ASP A 117 14.42 -5.45 4.95
CA ASP A 117 15.65 -4.86 5.45
C ASP A 117 15.43 -3.75 6.50
N GLY A 118 14.17 -3.54 6.92
CA GLY A 118 13.82 -2.72 8.08
C GLY A 118 13.47 -1.26 7.79
N THR A 119 13.27 -0.86 6.54
CA THR A 119 12.68 0.45 6.25
C THR A 119 11.20 0.41 6.61
N LEU A 120 10.75 1.33 7.43
CA LEU A 120 9.34 1.50 7.84
C LEU A 120 8.89 2.92 7.52
N TYR A 121 7.81 3.05 6.77
CA TYR A 121 7.22 4.36 6.46
C TYR A 121 6.27 4.84 7.56
N ASN A 122 6.17 6.15 7.70
CA ASN A 122 5.11 6.77 8.48
C ASN A 122 3.83 6.80 7.62
N ALA A 123 2.84 5.97 7.99
CA ALA A 123 1.59 5.84 7.24
C ALA A 123 0.79 7.15 7.21
N ARG A 124 0.78 7.89 8.32
CA ARG A 124 0.14 9.21 8.40
C ARG A 124 0.75 10.17 7.38
N TYR A 125 2.07 10.27 7.35
CA TYR A 125 2.77 11.12 6.38
C TYR A 125 2.40 10.75 4.94
N VAL A 126 2.37 9.46 4.61
CA VAL A 126 1.98 8.99 3.27
C VAL A 126 0.56 9.44 2.93
N VAL A 127 -0.40 9.18 3.81
CA VAL A 127 -1.81 9.54 3.57
C VAL A 127 -1.99 11.06 3.46
N ASP A 128 -1.35 11.83 4.33
CA ASP A 128 -1.40 13.29 4.29
C ASP A 128 -0.86 13.86 2.97
N ARG A 129 0.15 13.21 2.39
CA ARG A 129 0.80 13.69 1.15
C ARG A 129 0.08 13.25 -0.13
N ILE A 130 -0.42 12.03 -0.19
CA ILE A 130 -0.97 11.47 -1.44
C ILE A 130 -2.41 10.97 -1.33
N GLY A 131 -2.99 10.94 -0.15
CA GLY A 131 -4.35 10.38 0.05
C GLY A 131 -5.41 11.07 -0.79
N HIS A 132 -5.34 12.39 -0.91
CA HIS A 132 -6.28 13.18 -1.71
C HIS A 132 -6.17 12.94 -3.23
N LEU A 133 -5.09 12.31 -3.69
CA LEU A 133 -4.87 11.95 -5.10
C LEU A 133 -5.30 10.50 -5.43
N CYS A 134 -5.71 9.72 -4.43
CA CYS A 134 -6.00 8.30 -4.57
C CYS A 134 -7.42 7.97 -4.13
N ASP A 135 -8.10 7.04 -4.82
CA ASP A 135 -9.34 6.47 -4.31
C ASP A 135 -9.06 5.50 -3.15
N TYR A 136 -7.99 4.71 -3.29
CA TYR A 136 -7.56 3.72 -2.31
C TYR A 136 -6.05 3.72 -2.13
N ILE A 137 -5.61 3.31 -0.92
CA ILE A 137 -4.20 3.00 -0.65
C ILE A 137 -4.12 1.60 -0.06
N LEU A 138 -3.29 0.75 -0.67
CA LEU A 138 -2.91 -0.55 -0.14
C LEU A 138 -1.54 -0.44 0.52
N PHE A 139 -1.48 -0.67 1.80
CA PHE A 139 -0.23 -0.84 2.54
C PHE A 139 0.11 -2.33 2.61
N ASP A 140 1.20 -2.73 1.95
CA ASP A 140 1.76 -4.06 2.11
C ASP A 140 2.62 -4.06 3.39
N SER A 141 2.06 -4.63 4.45
CA SER A 141 2.66 -4.77 5.78
C SER A 141 3.09 -6.22 6.04
N ALA A 142 3.62 -6.89 5.02
CA ALA A 142 3.97 -8.30 5.12
C ALA A 142 5.07 -8.60 6.15
N TRP A 143 5.88 -7.63 6.52
CA TRP A 143 6.97 -7.76 7.50
C TRP A 143 6.68 -7.02 8.81
N ALA A 144 5.54 -6.36 8.93
CA ALA A 144 5.10 -5.64 10.12
C ALA A 144 3.73 -6.17 10.63
N GLY A 145 2.84 -5.29 11.07
CA GLY A 145 1.55 -5.65 11.68
C GLY A 145 1.56 -5.51 13.20
N TYR A 146 2.68 -5.12 13.77
CA TYR A 146 2.89 -4.91 15.20
C TYR A 146 2.90 -3.42 15.58
N GLU A 147 2.92 -2.51 14.62
CA GLU A 147 3.19 -1.07 14.79
C GLU A 147 2.18 -0.44 15.73
N GLN A 148 0.91 -0.79 15.61
CA GLN A 148 -0.15 -0.25 16.46
C GLN A 148 -0.01 -0.61 17.95
N PHE A 149 0.71 -1.69 18.26
CA PHE A 149 0.92 -2.16 19.63
C PHE A 149 2.19 -1.56 20.28
N ILE A 150 2.96 -0.78 19.52
CA ILE A 150 4.19 -0.13 19.97
C ILE A 150 3.96 1.38 19.97
N PRO A 151 3.90 2.06 21.14
CA PRO A 151 3.52 3.46 21.22
C PRO A 151 4.32 4.40 20.31
N MET A 152 5.63 4.14 20.14
CA MET A 152 6.49 4.97 19.29
C MET A 152 6.26 4.78 17.80
N LEU A 153 5.57 3.71 17.37
CA LEU A 153 5.32 3.38 15.97
C LEU A 153 3.86 3.62 15.54
N LYS A 154 3.04 4.19 16.40
CA LYS A 154 1.59 4.36 16.13
C LYS A 154 1.28 5.10 14.81
N ASP A 155 2.10 6.11 14.45
CA ASP A 155 1.91 6.86 13.21
C ASP A 155 2.35 6.08 11.96
N SER A 156 3.03 4.95 12.15
CA SER A 156 3.34 4.00 11.08
C SER A 156 2.24 2.96 10.89
N SER A 157 1.22 2.91 11.76
CA SER A 157 0.07 2.01 11.59
C SER A 157 -1.03 2.66 10.76
N PRO A 158 -1.32 2.13 9.55
CA PRO A 158 -2.42 2.65 8.73
C PRO A 158 -3.79 2.45 9.40
N LEU A 159 -3.94 1.43 10.26
CA LEU A 159 -5.20 1.08 10.92
C LEU A 159 -5.51 1.96 12.13
N LEU A 160 -4.58 2.80 12.58
CA LEU A 160 -4.81 3.80 13.64
C LEU A 160 -5.05 5.21 13.09
N LEU A 161 -5.12 5.39 11.78
CA LEU A 161 -5.41 6.67 11.17
C LEU A 161 -6.88 7.03 11.39
N ASP A 162 -7.12 8.25 11.83
CA ASP A 162 -8.48 8.82 11.90
C ASP A 162 -8.81 9.38 10.50
N LEU A 163 -9.64 8.64 9.77
CA LEU A 163 -9.98 8.92 8.38
C LEU A 163 -11.45 9.35 8.25
N GLY A 164 -11.67 10.41 7.49
CA GLY A 164 -13.00 10.90 7.15
C GLY A 164 -13.50 10.36 5.80
N LYS A 165 -14.69 10.78 5.43
CA LYS A 165 -15.34 10.39 4.16
C LYS A 165 -14.60 10.83 2.89
N ASP A 166 -13.77 11.84 3.00
CA ASP A 166 -13.01 12.40 1.89
C ASP A 166 -11.59 11.83 1.79
N ASP A 167 -11.20 10.98 2.73
CA ASP A 167 -9.94 10.26 2.71
C ASP A 167 -10.03 9.00 1.83
N PRO A 168 -8.88 8.46 1.36
CA PRO A 168 -8.88 7.23 0.59
C PRO A 168 -9.32 6.02 1.43
N GLY A 169 -9.92 5.03 0.79
CA GLY A 169 -10.11 3.73 1.43
C GLY A 169 -8.76 3.05 1.68
N ILE A 170 -8.57 2.50 2.88
CA ILE A 170 -7.30 1.87 3.26
C ILE A 170 -7.42 0.35 3.28
N PHE A 171 -6.47 -0.32 2.63
CA PHE A 171 -6.25 -1.76 2.73
C PHE A 171 -4.90 -2.02 3.36
N VAL A 172 -4.85 -2.97 4.30
CA VAL A 172 -3.60 -3.41 4.91
C VAL A 172 -3.48 -4.92 4.72
N VAL A 173 -2.39 -5.35 4.14
CA VAL A 173 -2.08 -6.77 3.95
C VAL A 173 -0.92 -7.16 4.86
N GLN A 174 -1.15 -8.15 5.71
CA GLN A 174 -0.16 -8.65 6.67
C GLN A 174 0.16 -10.12 6.40
N SER A 175 1.40 -10.53 6.63
CA SER A 175 1.78 -11.94 6.65
C SER A 175 1.84 -12.43 8.09
N VAL A 176 0.76 -13.04 8.55
CA VAL A 176 0.67 -13.55 9.94
C VAL A 176 1.77 -14.57 10.25
N HIS A 177 2.22 -15.33 9.26
CA HIS A 177 3.28 -16.34 9.39
C HIS A 177 4.71 -15.78 9.46
N LYS A 178 4.91 -14.47 9.29
CA LYS A 178 6.24 -13.84 9.38
C LYS A 178 6.48 -13.29 10.79
N GLN A 179 5.82 -12.18 11.12
CA GLN A 179 6.08 -11.46 12.38
C GLN A 179 5.06 -11.73 13.49
N GLN A 180 3.98 -12.45 13.20
CA GLN A 180 2.86 -12.64 14.13
C GLN A 180 2.69 -14.11 14.58
N ALA A 181 3.72 -14.94 14.43
CA ALA A 181 3.74 -16.32 14.90
C ALA A 181 2.61 -17.24 14.37
N GLY A 182 2.02 -16.89 13.24
CA GLY A 182 1.03 -17.74 12.55
C GLY A 182 1.68 -18.88 11.77
N PHE A 183 0.88 -19.89 11.41
CA PHE A 183 1.34 -20.94 10.52
C PHE A 183 1.53 -20.43 9.09
N SER A 184 2.51 -20.98 8.39
CA SER A 184 2.71 -20.71 6.96
C SER A 184 1.61 -21.42 6.16
N GLN A 185 1.02 -20.81 5.18
CA GLN A 185 1.10 -19.45 4.64
C GLN A 185 -0.21 -18.72 5.00
N THR A 186 -0.19 -17.85 5.99
CA THR A 186 -1.38 -17.14 6.43
C THR A 186 -1.22 -15.62 6.29
N SER A 187 -2.31 -14.98 5.95
CA SER A 187 -2.42 -13.55 5.78
C SER A 187 -3.79 -13.06 6.25
#